data_5df8de06330ef3d2878c94f226b4cc3f
#
_entry.id   5df8de06330ef3d2878c94f226b4cc3f
#
_cell.length_a   1.000
_cell.length_b   1.000
_cell.length_c   1.000
_cell.angle_alpha   90.00
_cell.angle_beta   90.00
_cell.angle_gamma   90.00
#
_symmetry.space_group_name_H-M   'P 1'
#
loop_
_entity.id
_entity.type
_entity.pdbx_description
1 polymer ?
#
loop_
_entity_poly.entity_id
_entity_poly.type
_entity_poly.pdbx_seq_one_letter_code
_entity_poly.pdbx_strand_id
1 'polypeptide(L)'
;MNTNSKFHYCWVILVGCCIMMSIGFGMGLNSVGVYLPFVADSLGVTRGQVSYYMTIQGFGMIIGMYLAGRMIPKMNIKVLLSIATIIMAVCFFLLSGGKSLTRWYVIAIPLGISIAFIAPLPISILISNWFEKKRGFASGIAFAFSGITGAILSPIATKIITVYGWQTAYRVYGILALIFMLPTAIFILETSPEKKGLLPYGVSVSEDQTQKHQQVIAVNYGTSLKDAKKMPVFYTTVLVAAFLSIAGGFSQ
;
A
#
# COMPACT_ATOMS: atom_id res chain seq x y z
N MET A 1 -0.28 8.24 -35.89
CA MET A 1 0.34 8.29 -34.55
C MET A 1 1.01 6.95 -34.27
N ASN A 2 2.30 6.95 -33.91
CA ASN A 2 3.17 5.78 -33.88
C ASN A 2 2.73 4.73 -32.85
N THR A 3 2.23 3.59 -33.31
CA THR A 3 1.82 2.43 -32.51
C THR A 3 2.97 1.44 -32.21
N ASN A 4 4.22 1.86 -32.38
CA ASN A 4 5.41 1.00 -32.28
C ASN A 4 6.19 1.14 -30.97
N SER A 5 5.56 1.46 -29.84
CA SER A 5 6.21 1.28 -28.55
C SER A 5 5.98 -0.15 -28.08
N LYS A 6 6.98 -1.03 -28.28
CA LYS A 6 6.99 -2.42 -27.78
C LYS A 6 6.82 -2.55 -26.26
N PHE A 7 6.82 -1.44 -25.51
CA PHE A 7 6.70 -1.40 -24.06
C PHE A 7 5.69 -0.32 -23.64
N HIS A 8 4.52 -0.76 -23.17
CA HIS A 8 3.49 0.16 -22.71
C HIS A 8 3.82 0.64 -21.29
N TYR A 9 3.72 1.97 -21.04
CA TYR A 9 4.07 2.59 -19.75
C TYR A 9 3.33 1.98 -18.54
N CYS A 10 2.21 1.31 -18.75
CA CYS A 10 1.49 0.60 -17.70
C CYS A 10 2.37 -0.41 -16.93
N TRP A 11 3.33 -1.05 -17.60
CA TRP A 11 4.25 -1.97 -16.94
C TRP A 11 5.23 -1.26 -16.00
N VAL A 12 5.63 -0.03 -16.33
CA VAL A 12 6.44 0.81 -15.45
C VAL A 12 5.62 1.20 -14.21
N ILE A 13 4.34 1.55 -14.40
CA ILE A 13 3.42 1.78 -13.28
C ILE A 13 3.28 0.53 -12.41
N LEU A 14 3.15 -0.65 -13.01
CA LEU A 14 3.07 -1.91 -12.27
C LEU A 14 4.32 -2.15 -11.41
N VAL A 15 5.51 -1.94 -11.96
CA VAL A 15 6.77 -2.02 -11.19
C VAL A 15 6.76 -1.04 -10.03
N GLY A 16 6.33 0.21 -10.28
CA GLY A 16 6.16 1.20 -9.22
C GLY A 16 5.19 0.73 -8.12
N CYS A 17 4.06 0.15 -8.51
CA CYS A 17 3.09 -0.44 -7.58
C CYS A 17 3.71 -1.59 -6.77
N CYS A 18 4.50 -2.46 -7.40
CA CYS A 18 5.22 -3.54 -6.72
C CYS A 18 6.21 -3.00 -5.67
N ILE A 19 6.97 -1.95 -5.98
CA ILE A 19 7.89 -1.29 -5.04
C ILE A 19 7.13 -0.73 -3.85
N MET A 20 6.02 -0.03 -4.09
CA MET A 20 5.19 0.54 -3.03
C MET A 20 4.59 -0.54 -2.12
N MET A 21 4.10 -1.64 -2.71
CA MET A 21 3.57 -2.78 -1.95
C MET A 21 4.66 -3.50 -1.16
N SER A 22 5.84 -3.69 -1.76
CA SER A 22 6.98 -4.37 -1.13
C SER A 22 7.43 -3.65 0.14
N ILE A 23 7.70 -2.37 0.04
CA ILE A 23 8.26 -1.59 1.14
C ILE A 23 7.14 -1.11 2.07
N GLY A 24 6.04 -0.56 1.52
CA GLY A 24 4.95 -0.01 2.31
C GLY A 24 4.22 -1.07 3.13
N PHE A 25 3.80 -2.16 2.51
CA PHE A 25 3.04 -3.22 3.16
C PHE A 25 3.94 -4.37 3.64
N GLY A 26 4.89 -4.80 2.81
CA GLY A 26 5.79 -5.90 3.12
C GLY A 26 6.66 -5.63 4.35
N MET A 27 7.31 -4.47 4.42
CA MET A 27 8.13 -4.07 5.58
C MET A 27 7.27 -3.50 6.72
N GLY A 28 6.28 -2.68 6.38
CA GLY A 28 5.50 -1.95 7.38
C GLY A 28 4.50 -2.80 8.16
N LEU A 29 4.09 -3.95 7.63
CA LEU A 29 3.12 -4.84 8.26
C LEU A 29 3.63 -6.29 8.36
N ASN A 30 4.02 -6.91 7.24
CA ASN A 30 4.35 -8.34 7.21
C ASN A 30 5.63 -8.69 8.00
N SER A 31 6.60 -7.78 8.08
CA SER A 31 7.86 -8.03 8.81
C SER A 31 7.82 -7.65 10.29
N VAL A 32 6.74 -7.02 10.77
CA VAL A 32 6.66 -6.51 12.16
C VAL A 32 6.80 -7.64 13.18
N GLY A 33 6.23 -8.81 12.91
CA GLY A 33 6.30 -9.97 13.80
C GLY A 33 7.72 -10.38 14.20
N VAL A 34 8.69 -10.16 13.31
CA VAL A 34 10.11 -10.48 13.56
C VAL A 34 10.75 -9.56 14.61
N TYR A 35 10.27 -8.31 14.72
CA TYR A 35 10.84 -7.31 15.63
C TYR A 35 10.32 -7.42 17.06
N LEU A 36 9.04 -7.84 17.21
CA LEU A 36 8.34 -7.80 18.50
C LEU A 36 9.09 -8.52 19.64
N PRO A 37 9.66 -9.74 19.47
CA PRO A 37 10.40 -10.41 20.53
C PRO A 37 11.63 -9.60 20.99
N PHE A 38 12.43 -9.10 20.05
CA PHE A 38 13.65 -8.34 20.35
C PHE A 38 13.36 -7.00 21.03
N VAL A 39 12.27 -6.36 20.65
CA VAL A 39 11.79 -5.12 21.27
C VAL A 39 11.30 -5.39 22.68
N ALA A 40 10.50 -6.46 22.90
CA ALA A 40 10.00 -6.86 24.19
C ALA A 40 11.14 -7.12 25.18
N ASP A 41 12.15 -7.90 24.75
CA ASP A 41 13.31 -8.23 25.57
C ASP A 41 14.13 -6.98 25.91
N SER A 42 14.31 -6.06 24.94
CA SER A 42 15.10 -4.83 25.14
C SER A 42 14.41 -3.81 26.04
N LEU A 43 13.09 -3.78 26.06
CA LEU A 43 12.29 -2.87 26.90
C LEU A 43 11.90 -3.48 28.25
N GLY A 44 12.18 -4.75 28.48
CA GLY A 44 11.79 -5.48 29.70
C GLY A 44 10.29 -5.62 29.88
N VAL A 45 9.55 -5.73 28.76
CA VAL A 45 8.08 -5.83 28.74
C VAL A 45 7.63 -7.17 28.14
N THR A 46 6.38 -7.55 28.38
CA THR A 46 5.84 -8.79 27.82
C THR A 46 5.59 -8.66 26.32
N ARG A 47 5.70 -9.76 25.57
CA ARG A 47 5.36 -9.81 24.12
C ARG A 47 3.93 -9.33 23.85
N GLY A 48 2.98 -9.67 24.75
CA GLY A 48 1.60 -9.21 24.64
C GLY A 48 1.49 -7.69 24.68
N GLN A 49 2.23 -7.00 25.56
CA GLN A 49 2.24 -5.54 25.63
C GLN A 49 2.78 -4.92 24.33
N VAL A 50 3.86 -5.47 23.77
CA VAL A 50 4.37 -4.97 22.49
C VAL A 50 3.40 -5.27 21.34
N SER A 51 2.69 -6.41 21.37
CA SER A 51 1.73 -6.76 20.33
C SER A 51 0.53 -5.79 20.25
N TYR A 52 0.16 -5.09 21.33
CA TYR A 52 -0.83 -4.01 21.25
C TYR A 52 -0.47 -2.91 20.25
N TYR A 53 0.80 -2.72 19.97
CA TYR A 53 1.26 -1.84 18.88
C TYR A 53 0.59 -2.18 17.54
N MET A 54 0.51 -3.48 17.18
CA MET A 54 -0.13 -3.90 15.92
C MET A 54 -1.63 -3.58 15.90
N THR A 55 -2.31 -3.74 17.02
CA THR A 55 -3.73 -3.38 17.16
C THR A 55 -3.94 -1.88 16.96
N ILE A 56 -3.12 -1.05 17.61
CA ILE A 56 -3.18 0.41 17.48
C ILE A 56 -2.85 0.84 16.05
N GLN A 57 -1.85 0.22 15.43
CA GLN A 57 -1.51 0.44 14.02
C GLN A 57 -2.69 0.08 13.10
N GLY A 58 -3.39 -1.01 13.37
CA GLY A 58 -4.61 -1.42 12.66
C GLY A 58 -5.71 -0.36 12.74
N PHE A 59 -5.95 0.24 13.92
CA PHE A 59 -6.87 1.37 14.05
C PHE A 59 -6.42 2.57 13.23
N GLY A 60 -5.11 2.88 13.23
CA GLY A 60 -4.53 3.90 12.35
C GLY A 60 -4.81 3.62 10.87
N MET A 61 -4.70 2.35 10.43
CA MET A 61 -5.02 1.96 9.05
C MET A 61 -6.50 2.16 8.71
N ILE A 62 -7.43 1.85 9.62
CA ILE A 62 -8.87 2.09 9.39
C ILE A 62 -9.14 3.58 9.18
N ILE A 63 -8.59 4.43 10.05
CA ILE A 63 -8.69 5.90 9.91
C ILE A 63 -8.06 6.34 8.58
N GLY A 64 -6.87 5.84 8.26
CA GLY A 64 -6.15 6.13 7.03
C GLY A 64 -6.93 5.73 5.78
N MET A 65 -7.55 4.55 5.75
CA MET A 65 -8.39 4.11 4.61
C MET A 65 -9.60 5.01 4.40
N TYR A 66 -10.26 5.41 5.48
CA TYR A 66 -11.38 6.35 5.39
C TYR A 66 -10.96 7.72 4.82
N LEU A 67 -9.84 8.26 5.30
CA LEU A 67 -9.28 9.51 4.81
C LEU A 67 -8.80 9.38 3.35
N ALA A 68 -8.10 8.30 3.02
CA ALA A 68 -7.60 8.03 1.66
C ALA A 68 -8.74 7.97 0.65
N GLY A 69 -9.84 7.28 0.98
CA GLY A 69 -11.02 7.22 0.11
C GLY A 69 -11.62 8.61 -0.20
N ARG A 70 -11.51 9.57 0.72
CA ARG A 70 -11.98 10.95 0.52
C ARG A 70 -10.97 11.86 -0.17
N MET A 71 -9.68 11.65 0.05
CA MET A 71 -8.61 12.53 -0.41
C MET A 71 -8.10 12.15 -1.81
N ILE A 72 -8.02 10.86 -2.15
CA ILE A 72 -7.52 10.40 -3.45
C ILE A 72 -8.27 11.02 -4.63
N PRO A 73 -9.61 11.14 -4.64
CA PRO A 73 -10.33 11.78 -5.75
C PRO A 73 -10.08 13.29 -5.88
N LYS A 74 -9.65 13.94 -4.80
CA LYS A 74 -9.53 15.40 -4.72
C LYS A 74 -8.09 15.92 -4.88
N MET A 75 -7.12 15.08 -4.61
CA MET A 75 -5.71 15.46 -4.57
C MET A 75 -4.88 14.69 -5.60
N ASN A 76 -3.73 15.25 -5.96
CA ASN A 76 -2.79 14.54 -6.80
C ASN A 76 -2.21 13.34 -6.04
N ILE A 77 -2.35 12.14 -6.62
CA ILE A 77 -1.90 10.90 -5.99
C ILE A 77 -0.39 10.91 -5.69
N LYS A 78 0.42 11.58 -6.52
CA LYS A 78 1.87 11.73 -6.29
C LYS A 78 2.17 12.44 -4.98
N VAL A 79 1.50 13.56 -4.74
CA VAL A 79 1.67 14.35 -3.51
C VAL A 79 1.23 13.52 -2.30
N LEU A 80 0.09 12.86 -2.42
CA LEU A 80 -0.46 12.04 -1.37
C LEU A 80 0.48 10.89 -0.96
N LEU A 81 0.96 10.13 -1.95
CA LEU A 81 1.90 9.02 -1.75
C LEU A 81 3.25 9.51 -1.22
N SER A 82 3.75 10.67 -1.69
CA SER A 82 5.01 11.24 -1.22
C SER A 82 4.92 11.66 0.25
N ILE A 83 3.85 12.35 0.64
CA ILE A 83 3.62 12.74 2.03
C ILE A 83 3.50 11.51 2.92
N ALA A 84 2.71 10.52 2.51
CA ALA A 84 2.57 9.27 3.26
C ALA A 84 3.90 8.52 3.42
N THR A 85 4.73 8.49 2.37
CA THR A 85 6.07 7.88 2.41
C THR A 85 6.99 8.61 3.38
N ILE A 86 6.97 9.94 3.40
CA ILE A 86 7.77 10.74 4.34
C ILE A 86 7.32 10.48 5.77
N ILE A 87 6.00 10.49 6.04
CA ILE A 87 5.46 10.19 7.37
C ILE A 87 5.89 8.80 7.82
N MET A 88 5.78 7.80 6.95
CA MET A 88 6.19 6.43 7.23
C MET A 88 7.68 6.34 7.57
N ALA A 89 8.55 6.98 6.79
CA ALA A 89 9.99 7.01 7.04
C ALA A 89 10.33 7.69 8.39
N VAL A 90 9.69 8.82 8.67
CA VAL A 90 9.83 9.51 9.96
C VAL A 90 9.38 8.61 11.11
N CYS A 91 8.26 7.90 10.97
CA CYS A 91 7.80 6.93 11.97
C CYS A 91 8.86 5.83 12.23
N PHE A 92 9.48 5.27 11.19
CA PHE A 92 10.52 4.27 11.35
C PHE A 92 11.76 4.84 12.07
N PHE A 93 12.19 6.05 11.75
CA PHE A 93 13.28 6.71 12.48
C PHE A 93 12.92 6.98 13.95
N LEU A 94 11.69 7.39 14.21
CA LEU A 94 11.22 7.61 15.58
C LEU A 94 11.11 6.30 16.37
N LEU A 95 10.69 5.21 15.75
CA LEU A 95 10.66 3.88 16.36
C LEU A 95 12.08 3.42 16.70
N SER A 96 13.06 3.66 15.83
CA SER A 96 14.46 3.27 16.09
C SER A 96 15.06 3.88 17.36
N GLY A 97 14.58 5.04 17.79
CA GLY A 97 14.99 5.70 19.05
C GLY A 97 14.07 5.41 20.24
N GLY A 98 13.09 4.52 20.09
CA GLY A 98 12.06 4.29 21.09
C GLY A 98 12.54 3.49 22.30
N LYS A 99 12.70 4.17 23.45
CA LYS A 99 13.06 3.56 24.74
C LYS A 99 11.84 3.32 25.64
N SER A 100 10.63 3.61 25.18
CA SER A 100 9.40 3.50 25.95
C SER A 100 8.27 2.91 25.11
N LEU A 101 7.50 2.03 25.71
CA LEU A 101 6.34 1.39 25.11
C LEU A 101 5.27 2.42 24.67
N THR A 102 5.06 3.47 25.49
CA THR A 102 4.12 4.56 25.16
C THR A 102 4.48 5.24 23.85
N ARG A 103 5.77 5.47 23.61
CA ARG A 103 6.25 6.06 22.34
C ARG A 103 5.90 5.17 21.14
N TRP A 104 6.03 3.87 21.28
CA TRP A 104 5.64 2.90 20.26
C TRP A 104 4.16 3.00 19.92
N TYR A 105 3.30 3.08 20.93
CA TYR A 105 1.86 3.19 20.74
C TYR A 105 1.45 4.51 20.05
N VAL A 106 2.08 5.63 20.42
CA VAL A 106 1.81 6.92 19.79
C VAL A 106 2.22 6.92 18.32
N ILE A 107 3.37 6.31 17.98
CA ILE A 107 3.86 6.25 16.60
C ILE A 107 3.06 5.25 15.75
N ALA A 108 2.44 4.24 16.35
CA ALA A 108 1.65 3.24 15.65
C ALA A 108 0.50 3.86 14.84
N ILE A 109 -0.16 4.90 15.35
CA ILE A 109 -1.30 5.56 14.68
C ILE A 109 -0.86 6.22 13.37
N PRO A 110 0.08 7.18 13.35
CA PRO A 110 0.50 7.82 12.10
C PRO A 110 1.18 6.84 11.13
N LEU A 111 1.84 5.80 11.63
CA LEU A 111 2.38 4.75 10.80
C LEU A 111 1.26 3.95 10.12
N GLY A 112 0.22 3.56 10.85
CA GLY A 112 -0.95 2.88 10.29
C GLY A 112 -1.66 3.74 9.23
N ILE A 113 -1.87 5.02 9.51
CA ILE A 113 -2.44 5.98 8.56
C ILE A 113 -1.58 6.03 7.29
N SER A 114 -0.26 6.17 7.40
CA SER A 114 0.63 6.27 6.25
C SER A 114 0.61 5.00 5.39
N ILE A 115 0.59 3.81 5.99
CA ILE A 115 0.48 2.54 5.27
C ILE A 115 -0.83 2.48 4.47
N ALA A 116 -1.94 2.92 5.02
CA ALA A 116 -3.24 2.94 4.33
C ALA A 116 -3.24 3.88 3.10
N PHE A 117 -2.48 4.99 3.16
CA PHE A 117 -2.31 5.90 2.03
C PHE A 117 -1.31 5.41 0.98
N ILE A 118 -0.45 4.44 1.29
CA ILE A 118 0.54 3.89 0.38
C ILE A 118 -0.02 2.64 -0.33
N ALA A 119 -0.70 1.77 0.39
CA ALA A 119 -1.22 0.48 -0.05
C ALA A 119 -2.32 0.00 0.91
N PRO A 120 -3.28 -0.79 0.49
CA PRO A 120 -3.56 -1.37 -0.83
C PRO A 120 -4.48 -0.50 -1.71
N LEU A 121 -5.21 0.47 -1.12
CA LEU A 121 -6.26 1.23 -1.81
C LEU A 121 -5.73 2.03 -3.01
N PRO A 122 -4.71 2.91 -2.87
CA PRO A 122 -4.21 3.69 -4.01
C PRO A 122 -3.60 2.81 -5.10
N ILE A 123 -2.98 1.69 -4.74
CA ILE A 123 -2.42 0.75 -5.71
C ILE A 123 -3.52 0.11 -6.57
N SER A 124 -4.63 -0.31 -5.95
CA SER A 124 -5.78 -0.84 -6.67
C SER A 124 -6.38 0.18 -7.64
N ILE A 125 -6.48 1.45 -7.23
CA ILE A 125 -6.97 2.54 -8.07
C ILE A 125 -6.02 2.78 -9.25
N LEU A 126 -4.70 2.85 -9.01
CA LEU A 126 -3.71 3.02 -10.06
C LEU A 126 -3.79 1.90 -11.10
N ILE A 127 -3.78 0.65 -10.66
CA ILE A 127 -3.87 -0.50 -11.57
C ILE A 127 -5.20 -0.48 -12.35
N SER A 128 -6.30 -0.15 -11.69
CA SER A 128 -7.62 -0.03 -12.33
C SER A 128 -7.64 1.03 -13.43
N ASN A 129 -6.95 2.15 -13.25
CA ASN A 129 -6.89 3.23 -14.23
C ASN A 129 -5.97 2.90 -15.43
N TRP A 130 -4.88 2.17 -15.19
CA TRP A 130 -3.88 1.88 -16.22
C TRP A 130 -4.12 0.59 -17.00
N PHE A 131 -4.88 -0.36 -16.44
CA PHE A 131 -5.16 -1.66 -17.05
C PHE A 131 -6.66 -1.84 -17.29
N GLU A 132 -7.08 -1.93 -18.54
CA GLU A 132 -8.44 -2.37 -18.93
C GLU A 132 -8.48 -3.89 -19.00
N LYS A 133 -7.56 -4.48 -19.77
CA LYS A 133 -7.35 -5.93 -19.79
C LYS A 133 -6.29 -6.31 -18.75
N LYS A 134 -6.41 -7.49 -18.14
CA LYS A 134 -5.47 -8.07 -17.16
C LYS A 134 -5.39 -7.32 -15.81
N ARG A 135 -6.41 -6.54 -15.42
CA ARG A 135 -6.47 -5.87 -14.10
C ARG A 135 -6.18 -6.84 -12.94
N GLY A 136 -6.87 -7.99 -12.92
CA GLY A 136 -6.70 -8.99 -11.87
C GLY A 136 -5.28 -9.56 -11.81
N PHE A 137 -4.65 -9.80 -12.96
CA PHE A 137 -3.27 -10.27 -13.05
C PHE A 137 -2.28 -9.21 -12.51
N ALA A 138 -2.43 -7.96 -12.96
CA ALA A 138 -1.58 -6.86 -12.49
C ALA A 138 -1.73 -6.61 -10.98
N SER A 139 -2.96 -6.63 -10.46
CA SER A 139 -3.22 -6.52 -9.03
C SER A 139 -2.63 -7.70 -8.26
N GLY A 140 -2.83 -8.93 -8.75
CA GLY A 140 -2.26 -10.14 -8.15
C GLY A 140 -0.74 -10.07 -8.02
N ILE A 141 -0.04 -9.63 -9.07
CA ILE A 141 1.42 -9.42 -9.03
C ILE A 141 1.78 -8.38 -7.98
N ALA A 142 1.17 -7.19 -8.01
CA ALA A 142 1.50 -6.12 -7.07
C ALA A 142 1.32 -6.57 -5.61
N PHE A 143 0.22 -7.24 -5.30
CA PHE A 143 -0.05 -7.75 -3.94
C PHE A 143 0.88 -8.90 -3.55
N ALA A 144 1.20 -9.82 -4.47
CA ALA A 144 2.14 -10.92 -4.21
C ALA A 144 3.53 -10.40 -3.81
N PHE A 145 3.98 -9.28 -4.37
CA PHE A 145 5.26 -8.67 -4.02
C PHE A 145 5.36 -8.28 -2.55
N SER A 146 4.25 -7.94 -1.87
CA SER A 146 4.27 -7.67 -0.43
C SER A 146 4.62 -8.91 0.39
N GLY A 147 4.07 -10.07 0.02
CA GLY A 147 4.37 -11.35 0.67
C GLY A 147 5.78 -11.83 0.37
N ILE A 148 6.19 -11.78 -0.90
CA ILE A 148 7.56 -12.15 -1.33
C ILE A 148 8.59 -11.31 -0.59
N THR A 149 8.36 -10.00 -0.50
CA THR A 149 9.25 -9.09 0.22
C THR A 149 9.30 -9.42 1.71
N GLY A 150 8.15 -9.68 2.35
CA GLY A 150 8.10 -10.14 3.73
C GLY A 150 8.92 -11.41 3.95
N ALA A 151 8.77 -12.40 3.07
CA ALA A 151 9.51 -13.67 3.16
C ALA A 151 11.03 -13.49 2.99
N ILE A 152 11.48 -12.64 2.07
CA ILE A 152 12.91 -12.39 1.82
C ILE A 152 13.51 -11.49 2.90
N LEU A 153 12.80 -10.45 3.30
CA LEU A 153 13.34 -9.46 4.24
C LEU A 153 13.29 -9.91 5.70
N SER A 154 12.40 -10.83 6.08
CA SER A 154 12.34 -11.33 7.45
C SER A 154 13.66 -11.97 7.92
N PRO A 155 14.30 -12.90 7.19
CA PRO A 155 15.61 -13.44 7.60
C PRO A 155 16.73 -12.39 7.53
N ILE A 156 16.67 -11.43 6.60
CA ILE A 156 17.64 -10.33 6.52
C ILE A 156 17.47 -9.41 7.74
N ALA A 157 16.25 -9.05 8.08
CA ALA A 157 15.93 -8.26 9.26
C ALA A 157 16.43 -8.96 10.53
N THR A 158 16.18 -10.26 10.67
CA THR A 158 16.66 -11.05 11.81
C THR A 158 18.19 -10.96 11.95
N LYS A 159 18.93 -11.11 10.85
CA LYS A 159 20.41 -10.95 10.87
C LYS A 159 20.83 -9.54 11.29
N ILE A 160 20.19 -8.51 10.75
CA ILE A 160 20.50 -7.12 11.13
C ILE A 160 20.19 -6.90 12.61
N ILE A 161 19.07 -7.41 13.10
CA ILE A 161 18.64 -7.27 14.50
C ILE A 161 19.61 -7.96 15.44
N THR A 162 20.04 -9.17 15.13
CA THR A 162 20.95 -9.93 16.00
C THR A 162 22.35 -9.36 16.06
N VAL A 163 22.83 -8.73 14.97
CA VAL A 163 24.21 -8.18 14.92
C VAL A 163 24.25 -6.71 15.33
N TYR A 164 23.29 -5.91 14.87
CA TYR A 164 23.32 -4.45 15.01
C TYR A 164 22.17 -3.87 15.85
N GLY A 165 21.29 -4.73 16.35
CA GLY A 165 20.11 -4.34 17.10
C GLY A 165 18.92 -3.93 16.25
N TRP A 166 17.72 -4.05 16.82
CA TRP A 166 16.45 -3.73 16.16
C TRP A 166 16.33 -2.25 15.75
N GLN A 167 17.01 -1.35 16.48
CA GLN A 167 17.07 0.07 16.17
C GLN A 167 17.66 0.33 14.78
N THR A 168 18.76 -0.37 14.46
CA THR A 168 19.43 -0.25 13.16
C THR A 168 18.54 -0.76 12.04
N ALA A 169 17.83 -1.85 12.26
CA ALA A 169 16.90 -2.39 11.26
C ALA A 169 15.76 -1.40 10.93
N TYR A 170 15.19 -0.70 11.92
CA TYR A 170 14.21 0.35 11.67
C TYR A 170 14.79 1.56 10.92
N ARG A 171 16.04 1.95 11.19
CA ARG A 171 16.74 3.00 10.40
C ARG A 171 16.89 2.58 8.95
N VAL A 172 17.32 1.35 8.71
CA VAL A 172 17.43 0.80 7.35
C VAL A 172 16.07 0.85 6.63
N TYR A 173 14.97 0.49 7.29
CA TYR A 173 13.63 0.57 6.71
C TYR A 173 13.23 2.01 6.35
N GLY A 174 13.51 2.97 7.23
CA GLY A 174 13.27 4.38 6.94
C GLY A 174 14.06 4.87 5.72
N ILE A 175 15.33 4.48 5.60
CA ILE A 175 16.20 4.82 4.47
C ILE A 175 15.67 4.18 3.18
N LEU A 176 15.33 2.88 3.20
CA LEU A 176 14.79 2.19 2.03
C LEU A 176 13.47 2.80 1.56
N ALA A 177 12.60 3.21 2.49
CA ALA A 177 11.38 3.92 2.13
C ALA A 177 11.68 5.22 1.38
N LEU A 178 12.64 6.03 1.85
CA LEU A 178 13.01 7.28 1.18
C LEU A 178 13.70 7.05 -0.16
N ILE A 179 14.60 6.07 -0.27
CA ILE A 179 15.38 5.84 -1.50
C ILE A 179 14.51 5.22 -2.61
N PHE A 180 13.62 4.29 -2.29
CA PHE A 180 12.88 3.56 -3.31
C PHE A 180 11.44 4.07 -3.47
N MET A 181 10.71 4.32 -2.39
CA MET A 181 9.30 4.70 -2.50
C MET A 181 9.13 6.17 -2.89
N LEU A 182 9.93 7.08 -2.36
CA LEU A 182 9.76 8.51 -2.63
C LEU A 182 10.03 8.85 -4.11
N PRO A 183 11.13 8.40 -4.75
CA PRO A 183 11.31 8.59 -6.19
C PRO A 183 10.23 7.90 -7.02
N THR A 184 9.81 6.70 -6.61
CA THR A 184 8.72 5.98 -7.28
C THR A 184 7.42 6.78 -7.26
N ALA A 185 7.04 7.36 -6.12
CA ALA A 185 5.84 8.17 -5.98
C ALA A 185 5.90 9.45 -6.83
N ILE A 186 7.07 10.11 -6.90
CA ILE A 186 7.23 11.39 -7.59
C ILE A 186 7.35 11.20 -9.11
N PHE A 187 8.20 10.28 -9.57
CA PHE A 187 8.60 10.18 -10.98
C PHE A 187 7.85 9.10 -11.76
N ILE A 188 7.52 7.97 -11.12
CA ILE A 188 6.96 6.81 -11.81
C ILE A 188 5.43 6.83 -11.79
N LEU A 189 4.83 6.98 -10.60
CA LEU A 189 3.39 6.82 -10.46
C LEU A 189 2.63 8.03 -11.02
N GLU A 190 1.65 7.76 -11.88
CA GLU A 190 0.74 8.74 -12.43
C GLU A 190 -0.70 8.24 -12.30
N THR A 191 -1.61 9.13 -11.94
CA THR A 191 -3.01 8.78 -11.62
C THR A 191 -3.72 8.11 -12.78
N SER A 192 -3.55 8.64 -14.00
CA SER A 192 -4.24 8.14 -15.19
C SER A 192 -3.35 8.22 -16.44
N PRO A 193 -3.54 7.32 -17.42
CA PRO A 193 -2.78 7.30 -18.66
C PRO A 193 -3.02 8.56 -19.50
N GLU A 194 -4.20 9.18 -19.41
CA GLU A 194 -4.59 10.39 -20.14
C GLU A 194 -3.64 11.57 -19.90
N LYS A 195 -3.14 11.72 -18.65
CA LYS A 195 -2.16 12.77 -18.30
C LYS A 195 -0.84 12.62 -19.04
N LYS A 196 -0.57 11.45 -19.60
CA LYS A 196 0.59 11.16 -20.46
C LYS A 196 0.24 11.02 -21.93
N GLY A 197 -1.01 11.34 -22.32
CA GLY A 197 -1.49 11.17 -23.70
C GLY A 197 -1.57 9.70 -24.14
N LEU A 198 -1.71 8.78 -23.18
CA LEU A 198 -1.79 7.34 -23.42
C LEU A 198 -3.21 6.84 -23.14
N LEU A 199 -3.57 5.70 -23.73
CA LEU A 199 -4.78 4.97 -23.41
C LEU A 199 -4.48 3.86 -22.39
N PRO A 200 -5.49 3.40 -21.62
CA PRO A 200 -5.34 2.24 -20.76
C PRO A 200 -4.93 0.99 -21.56
N TYR A 201 -4.13 0.13 -20.96
CA TYR A 201 -3.67 -1.09 -21.61
C TYR A 201 -4.83 -2.03 -21.95
N GLY A 202 -4.96 -2.35 -23.24
CA GLY A 202 -5.98 -3.27 -23.74
C GLY A 202 -7.23 -2.61 -24.30
N VAL A 203 -7.29 -1.27 -24.35
CA VAL A 203 -8.31 -0.54 -25.11
C VAL A 203 -7.91 -0.55 -26.58
N SER A 204 -8.74 -1.15 -27.43
CA SER A 204 -8.62 -1.06 -28.89
C SER A 204 -9.41 0.17 -29.35
N VAL A 205 -8.74 1.09 -30.05
CA VAL A 205 -9.42 2.23 -30.71
C VAL A 205 -10.09 1.70 -31.97
N SER A 206 -11.36 1.41 -31.92
CA SER A 206 -12.22 1.40 -33.13
C SER A 206 -12.73 2.82 -33.33
N GLU A 207 -12.63 3.34 -34.55
CA GLU A 207 -12.97 4.73 -34.92
C GLU A 207 -14.40 5.15 -34.53
N ASP A 208 -15.30 4.20 -34.38
CA ASP A 208 -16.69 4.42 -33.96
C ASP A 208 -16.89 4.66 -32.44
N GLN A 209 -15.85 4.47 -31.62
CA GLN A 209 -15.96 4.57 -30.16
C GLN A 209 -15.40 5.87 -29.57
N THR A 210 -14.81 6.75 -30.37
CA THR A 210 -14.21 7.99 -29.86
C THR A 210 -15.28 8.91 -29.23
N GLN A 211 -16.50 8.92 -29.78
CA GLN A 211 -17.62 9.69 -29.21
C GLN A 211 -18.27 8.98 -28.01
N LYS A 212 -18.33 7.63 -28.02
CA LYS A 212 -18.83 6.85 -26.87
C LYS A 212 -17.85 6.85 -25.69
N HIS A 213 -16.54 6.90 -25.93
CA HIS A 213 -15.53 6.92 -24.85
C HIS A 213 -15.56 8.25 -24.07
N GLN A 214 -15.80 9.38 -24.71
CA GLN A 214 -16.01 10.66 -24.00
C GLN A 214 -17.30 10.64 -23.16
N GLN A 215 -18.34 9.92 -23.59
CA GLN A 215 -19.56 9.72 -22.79
C GLN A 215 -19.41 8.65 -21.70
N VAL A 216 -18.61 7.60 -21.93
CA VAL A 216 -18.36 6.52 -20.93
C VAL A 216 -17.42 6.96 -19.82
N ILE A 217 -16.50 7.89 -20.07
CA ILE A 217 -15.69 8.53 -19.02
C ILE A 217 -16.58 9.43 -18.14
N ALA A 218 -17.66 9.96 -18.67
CA ALA A 218 -18.65 10.74 -17.93
C ALA A 218 -19.65 9.90 -17.13
N VAL A 219 -19.81 8.62 -17.44
CA VAL A 219 -20.66 7.72 -16.66
C VAL A 219 -19.83 7.13 -15.51
N ASN A 220 -19.98 7.75 -14.38
CA ASN A 220 -19.44 7.32 -13.09
C ASN A 220 -20.11 5.97 -12.71
N TYR A 221 -19.55 4.82 -13.15
CA TYR A 221 -20.03 3.47 -12.79
C TYR A 221 -19.74 3.12 -11.32
N GLY A 222 -19.67 4.11 -10.46
CA GLY A 222 -19.61 3.93 -9.03
C GLY A 222 -21.03 3.83 -8.46
N THR A 223 -21.42 2.66 -7.98
CA THR A 223 -22.64 2.54 -7.18
C THR A 223 -22.47 3.37 -5.91
N SER A 224 -23.44 4.28 -5.64
CA SER A 224 -23.44 5.03 -4.40
C SER A 224 -23.42 4.08 -3.19
N LEU A 225 -22.73 4.45 -2.11
CA LEU A 225 -22.71 3.63 -0.90
C LEU A 225 -24.13 3.35 -0.37
N LYS A 226 -25.08 4.27 -0.60
CA LYS A 226 -26.49 4.08 -0.26
C LYS A 226 -27.16 2.97 -1.08
N ASP A 227 -26.79 2.87 -2.34
CA ASP A 227 -27.38 1.86 -3.26
C ASP A 227 -26.65 0.52 -3.13
N ALA A 228 -25.33 0.54 -2.92
CA ALA A 228 -24.53 -0.66 -2.63
C ALA A 228 -25.03 -1.39 -1.38
N LYS A 229 -25.37 -0.67 -0.30
CA LYS A 229 -25.94 -1.26 0.92
C LYS A 229 -27.29 -1.95 0.73
N LYS A 230 -28.02 -1.67 -0.35
CA LYS A 230 -29.29 -2.34 -0.68
C LYS A 230 -29.08 -3.66 -1.43
N MET A 231 -27.87 -3.90 -1.94
CA MET A 231 -27.55 -5.09 -2.72
C MET A 231 -27.06 -6.23 -1.81
N PRO A 232 -27.60 -7.45 -1.92
CA PRO A 232 -27.13 -8.60 -1.14
C PRO A 232 -25.67 -8.93 -1.40
N VAL A 233 -25.17 -8.65 -2.62
CA VAL A 233 -23.77 -8.81 -3.02
C VAL A 233 -22.82 -8.01 -2.13
N PHE A 234 -23.22 -6.84 -1.61
CA PHE A 234 -22.41 -6.06 -0.69
C PHE A 234 -22.11 -6.82 0.61
N TYR A 235 -23.15 -7.42 1.20
CA TYR A 235 -23.00 -8.17 2.46
C TYR A 235 -22.21 -9.47 2.28
N THR A 236 -22.43 -10.18 1.17
CA THR A 236 -21.66 -11.40 0.87
C THR A 236 -20.19 -11.07 0.65
N THR A 237 -19.85 -9.98 -0.05
CA THR A 237 -18.48 -9.55 -0.26
C THR A 237 -17.81 -9.16 1.06
N VAL A 238 -18.51 -8.41 1.92
CA VAL A 238 -18.00 -8.03 3.25
C VAL A 238 -17.75 -9.26 4.11
N LEU A 239 -18.67 -10.23 4.09
CA LEU A 239 -18.58 -11.46 4.86
C LEU A 239 -17.40 -12.33 4.40
N VAL A 240 -17.24 -12.52 3.09
CA VAL A 240 -16.09 -13.23 2.50
C VAL A 240 -14.77 -12.53 2.86
N ALA A 241 -14.71 -11.20 2.74
CA ALA A 241 -13.51 -10.44 3.12
C ALA A 241 -13.18 -10.59 4.61
N ALA A 242 -14.19 -10.60 5.49
CA ALA A 242 -14.00 -10.82 6.92
C ALA A 242 -13.43 -12.22 7.22
N PHE A 243 -14.00 -13.27 6.59
CA PHE A 243 -13.50 -14.64 6.75
C PHE A 243 -12.05 -14.79 6.26
N LEU A 244 -11.72 -14.22 5.09
CA LEU A 244 -10.36 -14.24 4.56
C LEU A 244 -9.37 -13.51 5.48
N SER A 245 -9.79 -12.39 6.08
CA SER A 245 -8.96 -11.64 7.02
C SER A 245 -8.70 -12.41 8.32
N ILE A 246 -9.72 -13.12 8.82
CA ILE A 246 -9.58 -13.98 10.01
C ILE A 246 -8.64 -15.15 9.67
N ALA A 247 -8.84 -15.84 8.54
CA ALA A 247 -7.99 -16.95 8.12
C ALA A 247 -6.52 -16.51 7.93
N GLY A 248 -6.27 -15.33 7.34
CA GLY A 248 -4.94 -14.75 7.22
C GLY A 248 -4.30 -14.38 8.56
N GLY A 249 -5.09 -13.95 9.55
CA GLY A 249 -4.60 -13.62 10.89
C GLY A 249 -4.14 -14.83 11.71
N PHE A 250 -4.69 -16.01 11.46
CA PHE A 250 -4.25 -17.26 12.11
C PHE A 250 -2.98 -17.86 11.52
N SER A 251 -2.51 -17.37 10.36
CA SER A 251 -1.30 -17.86 9.67
C SER A 251 -0.02 -17.12 10.03
N GLN A 252 -0.09 -16.12 10.90
CA GLN A 252 1.04 -15.33 11.42
C GLN A 252 1.33 -15.66 12.88
#